data_d32ff01e3f66e7028a850b71c501a1e9
#
_entry.id   d32ff01e3f66e7028a850b71c501a1e9
#
_cell.length_a   1.000
_cell.length_b   1.000
_cell.length_c   1.000
_cell.angle_alpha   90.00
_cell.angle_beta   90.00
_cell.angle_gamma   90.00
#
_symmetry.space_group_name_H-M   'P 1'
#
loop_
_entity.id
_entity.type
_entity.pdbx_description
1 polymer ?
#
loop_
_entity_poly.entity_id
_entity_poly.type
_entity_poly.pdbx_seq_one_letter_code
_entity_poly.pdbx_strand_id
1 'polypeptide(L)'
;MKITVAKHAGFCFGVKRAIDIAEHTALNGKTYVYGQLVHNERVIDDLKKKNIIFADNIEEIPKNSVTVLRAHGEPGTTYEELKGKNIENEKLNDATCPLVTLVHNVVIKLKNNGYEVIIFGKRDHPESIGTSYHIKGKDTFIVESPDDASSVIEHINKNKFEKVAIISQTTMSVDGYKKLIN
;
A
#
# COMPACT_ATOMS: atom_id res chain seq x y z
N MET A 1 27.21 -30.33 4.08
CA MET A 1 26.67 -28.96 4.12
C MET A 1 25.61 -28.92 5.20
N LYS A 2 25.67 -27.99 6.15
CA LYS A 2 24.63 -27.83 7.21
C LYS A 2 23.71 -26.68 6.78
N ILE A 3 22.41 -26.95 6.61
CA ILE A 3 21.40 -25.96 6.30
C ILE A 3 20.60 -25.67 7.57
N THR A 4 20.47 -24.39 7.93
CA THR A 4 19.69 -23.96 9.07
C THR A 4 18.59 -23.02 8.58
N VAL A 5 17.34 -23.36 8.82
CA VAL A 5 16.18 -22.51 8.49
C VAL A 5 15.85 -21.67 9.71
N ALA A 6 15.67 -20.36 9.51
CA ALA A 6 15.27 -19.45 10.58
C ALA A 6 13.87 -19.82 11.12
N LYS A 7 13.68 -19.70 12.43
CA LYS A 7 12.41 -20.07 13.09
C LYS A 7 11.19 -19.31 12.54
N HIS A 8 11.40 -18.09 12.09
CA HIS A 8 10.36 -17.20 11.55
C HIS A 8 10.60 -16.88 10.07
N ALA A 9 11.14 -17.85 9.32
CA ALA A 9 11.27 -17.73 7.87
C ALA A 9 9.89 -17.84 7.21
N GLY A 10 9.63 -17.00 6.20
CA GLY A 10 8.39 -17.03 5.42
C GLY A 10 7.79 -15.64 5.21
N PHE A 11 6.54 -15.61 4.76
CA PHE A 11 5.83 -14.37 4.54
C PHE A 11 5.39 -13.72 5.87
N CYS A 12 5.40 -12.40 5.90
CA CYS A 12 4.77 -11.67 6.99
C CYS A 12 3.25 -11.90 6.99
N PHE A 13 2.61 -11.58 8.11
CA PHE A 13 1.16 -11.73 8.29
C PHE A 13 0.36 -11.07 7.15
N GLY A 14 0.71 -9.85 6.74
CA GLY A 14 -0.03 -9.12 5.70
C GLY A 14 0.05 -9.79 4.33
N VAL A 15 1.23 -10.27 3.94
CA VAL A 15 1.44 -11.02 2.69
C VAL A 15 0.67 -12.34 2.71
N LYS A 16 0.76 -13.10 3.80
CA LYS A 16 0.03 -14.36 3.93
C LYS A 16 -1.47 -14.14 3.81
N ARG A 17 -2.01 -13.16 4.54
CA ARG A 17 -3.44 -12.81 4.48
C ARG A 17 -3.88 -12.45 3.06
N ALA A 18 -3.09 -11.67 2.32
CA ALA A 18 -3.44 -11.29 0.95
C ALA A 18 -3.49 -12.49 0.00
N ILE A 19 -2.53 -13.41 0.13
CA ILE A 19 -2.52 -14.67 -0.63
C ILE A 19 -3.74 -15.52 -0.29
N ASP A 20 -4.01 -15.72 1.00
CA ASP A 20 -5.15 -16.51 1.48
C ASP A 20 -6.49 -15.94 0.95
N ILE A 21 -6.67 -14.61 0.94
CA ILE A 21 -7.85 -13.95 0.38
C ILE A 21 -7.98 -14.24 -1.12
N ALA A 22 -6.90 -14.05 -1.89
CA ALA A 22 -6.94 -14.26 -3.34
C ALA A 22 -7.25 -15.73 -3.68
N GLU A 23 -6.61 -16.68 -3.00
CA GLU A 23 -6.86 -18.10 -3.21
C GLU A 23 -8.28 -18.50 -2.82
N HIS A 24 -8.77 -18.04 -1.67
CA HIS A 24 -10.14 -18.35 -1.23
C HIS A 24 -11.18 -17.76 -2.19
N THR A 25 -10.97 -16.54 -2.65
CA THR A 25 -11.85 -15.89 -3.64
C THR A 25 -11.89 -16.69 -4.94
N ALA A 26 -10.75 -17.20 -5.39
CA ALA A 26 -10.63 -17.97 -6.63
C ALA A 26 -11.26 -19.37 -6.58
N LEU A 27 -11.59 -19.90 -5.40
CA LEU A 27 -12.36 -21.15 -5.28
C LEU A 27 -13.77 -21.03 -5.87
N ASN A 28 -14.32 -19.82 -5.88
CA ASN A 28 -15.67 -19.56 -6.39
C ASN A 28 -15.71 -19.15 -7.87
N GLY A 29 -14.57 -19.12 -8.53
CA GLY A 29 -14.47 -18.80 -9.95
C GLY A 29 -13.33 -17.86 -10.31
N LYS A 30 -13.40 -17.33 -11.51
CA LYS A 30 -12.39 -16.43 -12.08
C LYS A 30 -12.28 -15.15 -11.25
N THR A 31 -11.09 -14.88 -10.75
CA THR A 31 -10.80 -13.75 -9.87
C THR A 31 -9.75 -12.84 -10.52
N TYR A 32 -9.99 -11.54 -10.51
CA TYR A 32 -9.03 -10.54 -10.96
C TYR A 32 -8.29 -9.94 -9.75
N VAL A 33 -6.99 -9.73 -9.89
CA VAL A 33 -6.17 -9.03 -8.90
C VAL A 33 -5.65 -7.75 -9.54
N TYR A 34 -5.94 -6.61 -8.93
CA TYR A 34 -5.43 -5.33 -9.40
C TYR A 34 -3.99 -5.12 -8.93
N GLY A 35 -3.08 -4.97 -9.91
CA GLY A 35 -1.66 -4.85 -9.67
C GLY A 35 -1.01 -6.15 -9.15
N GLN A 36 0.20 -6.04 -8.66
CA GLN A 36 0.89 -7.17 -8.03
C GLN A 36 0.41 -7.35 -6.59
N LEU A 37 -0.21 -8.46 -6.28
CA LEU A 37 -0.70 -8.78 -4.94
C LEU A 37 0.41 -8.71 -3.89
N VAL A 38 1.58 -9.23 -4.25
CA VAL A 38 2.82 -9.26 -3.45
C VAL A 38 4.04 -9.18 -4.38
N HIS A 39 5.16 -8.64 -3.88
CA HIS A 39 6.41 -8.55 -4.65
C HIS A 39 7.19 -9.88 -4.64
N ASN A 40 6.59 -10.95 -5.20
CA ASN A 40 7.22 -12.26 -5.31
C ASN A 40 6.71 -12.99 -6.57
N GLU A 41 7.55 -13.06 -7.60
CA GLU A 41 7.19 -13.63 -8.90
C GLU A 41 6.73 -15.10 -8.80
N ARG A 42 7.38 -15.92 -7.95
CA ARG A 42 6.98 -17.32 -7.79
C ARG A 42 5.56 -17.45 -7.24
N VAL A 43 5.22 -16.60 -6.27
CA VAL A 43 3.84 -16.57 -5.73
C VAL A 43 2.85 -16.13 -6.80
N ILE A 44 3.18 -15.09 -7.57
CA ILE A 44 2.34 -14.63 -8.68
C ILE A 44 2.11 -15.74 -9.68
N ASP A 45 3.16 -16.47 -10.09
CA ASP A 45 3.04 -17.58 -11.04
C ASP A 45 2.23 -18.75 -10.50
N ASP A 46 2.33 -19.04 -9.21
CA ASP A 46 1.52 -20.08 -8.57
C ASP A 46 0.05 -19.66 -8.45
N LEU A 47 -0.23 -18.39 -8.19
CA LEU A 47 -1.59 -17.84 -8.18
C LEU A 47 -2.23 -17.83 -9.57
N LYS A 48 -1.48 -17.52 -10.63
CA LYS A 48 -1.96 -17.58 -12.01
C LYS A 48 -2.47 -18.99 -12.40
N LYS A 49 -1.93 -20.06 -11.80
CA LYS A 49 -2.40 -21.43 -12.01
C LYS A 49 -3.75 -21.72 -11.34
N LYS A 50 -4.27 -20.81 -10.50
CA LYS A 50 -5.46 -20.99 -9.66
C LYS A 50 -6.64 -20.08 -10.05
N ASN A 51 -6.93 -19.92 -11.34
CA ASN A 51 -8.01 -19.05 -11.85
C ASN A 51 -7.86 -17.56 -11.48
N ILE A 52 -6.66 -17.11 -11.12
CA ILE A 52 -6.36 -15.72 -10.75
C ILE A 52 -5.69 -15.02 -11.93
N ILE A 53 -6.23 -13.87 -12.31
CA ILE A 53 -5.75 -13.03 -13.40
C ILE A 53 -5.27 -11.72 -12.80
N PHE A 54 -4.02 -11.38 -13.06
CA PHE A 54 -3.45 -10.10 -12.67
C PHE A 54 -3.72 -9.07 -13.77
N ALA A 55 -4.19 -7.91 -13.37
CA ALA A 55 -4.47 -6.77 -14.22
C ALA A 55 -3.64 -5.58 -13.76
N ASP A 56 -2.83 -5.01 -14.63
CA ASP A 56 -2.00 -3.85 -14.30
C ASP A 56 -2.82 -2.54 -14.34
N ASN A 57 -3.90 -2.53 -15.11
CA ASN A 57 -4.80 -1.39 -15.25
C ASN A 57 -6.25 -1.81 -14.93
N ILE A 58 -7.02 -0.87 -14.39
CA ILE A 58 -8.45 -1.12 -14.05
C ILE A 58 -9.28 -1.42 -15.30
N GLU A 59 -8.91 -0.87 -16.46
CA GLU A 59 -9.57 -1.12 -17.74
C GLU A 59 -9.56 -2.60 -18.14
N GLU A 60 -8.52 -3.34 -17.77
CA GLU A 60 -8.38 -4.77 -18.05
C GLU A 60 -9.32 -5.65 -17.19
N ILE A 61 -9.88 -5.08 -16.12
CA ILE A 61 -10.81 -5.76 -15.23
C ILE A 61 -12.23 -5.65 -15.82
N PRO A 62 -12.89 -6.75 -16.19
CA PRO A 62 -14.24 -6.69 -16.76
C PRO A 62 -15.27 -6.19 -15.75
N LYS A 63 -16.33 -5.55 -16.26
CA LYS A 63 -17.48 -5.17 -15.42
C LYS A 63 -18.07 -6.39 -14.72
N ASN A 64 -18.56 -6.20 -13.51
CA ASN A 64 -19.18 -7.24 -12.67
C ASN A 64 -18.27 -8.41 -12.26
N SER A 65 -16.96 -8.33 -12.50
CA SER A 65 -16.03 -9.39 -12.07
C SER A 65 -15.75 -9.37 -10.58
N VAL A 66 -15.30 -10.49 -10.05
CA VAL A 66 -14.78 -10.56 -8.68
C VAL A 66 -13.34 -10.11 -8.69
N THR A 67 -13.01 -9.13 -7.84
CA THR A 67 -11.71 -8.46 -7.82
C THR A 67 -11.11 -8.44 -6.42
N VAL A 68 -9.80 -8.64 -6.34
CA VAL A 68 -8.99 -8.52 -5.12
C VAL A 68 -8.05 -7.32 -5.26
N LEU A 69 -8.03 -6.45 -4.27
CA LEU A 69 -7.04 -5.38 -4.15
C LEU A 69 -5.81 -5.89 -3.40
N ARG A 70 -4.65 -5.34 -3.74
CA ARG A 70 -3.35 -5.76 -3.19
C ARG A 70 -3.14 -5.31 -1.74
N ALA A 71 -2.14 -5.94 -1.09
CA ALA A 71 -1.83 -5.68 0.32
C ALA A 71 -1.33 -4.27 0.64
N HIS A 72 -0.88 -3.51 -0.35
CA HIS A 72 -0.26 -2.20 -0.19
C HIS A 72 -1.27 -1.05 0.06
N GLY A 73 -2.57 -1.32 -0.14
CA GLY A 73 -3.61 -0.29 -0.14
C GLY A 73 -3.70 0.45 -1.47
N GLU A 74 -4.88 0.97 -1.76
CA GLU A 74 -5.18 1.70 -2.98
C GLU A 74 -5.70 3.10 -2.66
N PRO A 75 -5.49 4.09 -3.56
CA PRO A 75 -6.14 5.38 -3.44
C PRO A 75 -7.65 5.24 -3.60
N GLY A 76 -8.43 6.14 -2.99
CA GLY A 76 -9.89 6.10 -3.05
C GLY A 76 -10.44 6.15 -4.48
N THR A 77 -9.74 6.79 -5.42
CA THR A 77 -10.08 6.80 -6.84
C THR A 77 -10.19 5.39 -7.44
N THR A 78 -9.34 4.46 -7.02
CA THR A 78 -9.40 3.04 -7.43
C THR A 78 -10.75 2.42 -7.06
N TYR A 79 -11.24 2.69 -5.85
CA TYR A 79 -12.55 2.17 -5.40
C TYR A 79 -13.71 2.79 -6.20
N GLU A 80 -13.63 4.09 -6.52
CA GLU A 80 -14.63 4.78 -7.34
C GLU A 80 -14.68 4.20 -8.77
N GLU A 81 -13.54 3.97 -9.39
CA GLU A 81 -13.44 3.38 -10.71
C GLU A 81 -13.97 1.94 -10.75
N LEU A 82 -13.64 1.12 -9.74
CA LEU A 82 -14.16 -0.24 -9.61
C LEU A 82 -15.68 -0.24 -9.39
N LYS A 83 -16.19 0.70 -8.59
CA LYS A 83 -17.63 0.90 -8.41
C LYS A 83 -18.32 1.26 -9.73
N GLY A 84 -17.71 2.08 -10.58
CA GLY A 84 -18.18 2.39 -11.93
C GLY A 84 -18.27 1.15 -12.86
N LYS A 85 -17.58 0.08 -12.51
CA LYS A 85 -17.63 -1.23 -13.17
C LYS A 85 -18.58 -2.23 -12.48
N ASN A 86 -19.34 -1.81 -11.49
CA ASN A 86 -20.18 -2.65 -10.60
C ASN A 86 -19.35 -3.72 -9.85
N ILE A 87 -18.16 -3.32 -9.40
CA ILE A 87 -17.25 -4.14 -8.58
C ILE A 87 -17.21 -3.49 -7.20
N GLU A 88 -18.12 -3.90 -6.34
CA GLU A 88 -18.26 -3.46 -4.95
C GLU A 88 -18.85 -4.59 -4.10
N ASN A 89 -18.92 -4.39 -2.79
CA ASN A 89 -19.45 -5.35 -1.82
C ASN A 89 -18.81 -6.74 -1.97
N GLU A 90 -19.60 -7.77 -2.15
CA GLU A 90 -19.15 -9.16 -2.29
C GLU A 90 -18.23 -9.45 -3.49
N LYS A 91 -18.21 -8.54 -4.48
CA LYS A 91 -17.32 -8.65 -5.65
C LYS A 91 -15.96 -7.99 -5.43
N LEU A 92 -15.81 -7.19 -4.39
CA LEU A 92 -14.56 -6.50 -4.08
C LEU A 92 -13.97 -7.03 -2.77
N ASN A 93 -12.86 -7.72 -2.86
CA ASN A 93 -12.12 -8.26 -1.72
C ASN A 93 -10.87 -7.40 -1.48
N ASP A 94 -10.91 -6.58 -0.46
CA ASP A 94 -9.78 -5.71 -0.11
C ASP A 94 -8.77 -6.47 0.75
N ALA A 95 -7.61 -6.79 0.16
CA ALA A 95 -6.52 -7.44 0.86
C ALA A 95 -5.53 -6.46 1.49
N THR A 96 -5.84 -5.17 1.55
CA THR A 96 -4.99 -4.16 2.22
C THR A 96 -4.55 -4.67 3.60
N CYS A 97 -3.24 -4.61 3.83
CA CYS A 97 -2.67 -5.05 5.10
C CYS A 97 -3.24 -4.20 6.26
N PRO A 98 -3.69 -4.81 7.37
CA PRO A 98 -4.20 -4.06 8.52
C PRO A 98 -3.22 -3.02 9.08
N LEU A 99 -1.90 -3.26 8.94
CA LEU A 99 -0.88 -2.27 9.33
C LEU A 99 -0.89 -1.04 8.42
N VAL A 100 -1.13 -1.23 7.12
CA VAL A 100 -1.29 -0.12 6.17
C VAL A 100 -2.57 0.65 6.46
N THR A 101 -3.67 -0.05 6.72
CA THR A 101 -4.93 0.58 7.15
C THR A 101 -4.76 1.40 8.42
N LEU A 102 -3.97 0.90 9.38
CA LEU A 102 -3.63 1.67 10.59
C LEU A 102 -2.91 2.98 10.25
N VAL A 103 -1.93 2.93 9.35
CA VAL A 103 -1.21 4.12 8.88
C VAL A 103 -2.17 5.12 8.23
N HIS A 104 -3.06 4.67 7.34
CA HIS A 104 -4.09 5.53 6.73
C HIS A 104 -4.96 6.23 7.77
N ASN A 105 -5.43 5.49 8.78
CA ASN A 105 -6.24 6.07 9.87
C ASN A 105 -5.47 7.10 10.69
N VAL A 106 -4.19 6.86 10.97
CA VAL A 106 -3.33 7.81 11.68
C VAL A 106 -3.16 9.08 10.84
N VAL A 107 -2.89 8.94 9.55
CA VAL A 107 -2.75 10.06 8.60
C VAL A 107 -4.00 10.93 8.57
N ILE A 108 -5.16 10.31 8.40
CA ILE A 108 -6.46 11.02 8.39
C ILE A 108 -6.65 11.80 9.69
N LYS A 109 -6.34 11.17 10.84
CA LYS A 109 -6.43 11.83 12.15
C LYS A 109 -5.47 13.01 12.29
N LEU A 110 -4.22 12.86 11.85
CA LEU A 110 -3.23 13.93 11.88
C LEU A 110 -3.67 15.11 11.01
N LYS A 111 -4.10 14.84 9.78
CA LYS A 111 -4.61 15.86 8.86
C LYS A 111 -5.79 16.63 9.46
N ASN A 112 -6.76 15.92 10.04
CA ASN A 112 -7.94 16.52 10.66
C ASN A 112 -7.59 17.39 11.88
N ASN A 113 -6.42 17.15 12.51
CA ASN A 113 -5.88 17.97 13.60
C ASN A 113 -4.93 19.09 13.13
N GLY A 114 -4.87 19.36 11.82
CA GLY A 114 -4.11 20.46 11.23
C GLY A 114 -2.60 20.21 11.11
N TYR A 115 -2.18 18.95 11.11
CA TYR A 115 -0.78 18.61 10.85
C TYR A 115 -0.50 18.63 9.35
N GLU A 116 0.65 19.18 8.96
CA GLU A 116 1.31 18.81 7.72
C GLU A 116 1.88 17.42 7.89
N VAL A 117 1.51 16.50 6.99
CA VAL A 117 1.96 15.11 7.04
C VAL A 117 2.94 14.86 5.91
N ILE A 118 4.15 14.48 6.29
CA ILE A 118 5.27 14.14 5.38
C ILE A 118 5.44 12.62 5.39
N ILE A 119 5.68 12.03 4.21
CA ILE A 119 5.94 10.60 4.10
C ILE A 119 7.44 10.36 3.94
N PHE A 120 8.03 9.54 4.80
CA PHE A 120 9.32 8.92 4.56
C PHE A 120 9.12 7.60 3.83
N GLY A 121 9.38 7.56 2.53
CA GLY A 121 9.09 6.40 1.68
C GLY A 121 9.45 6.66 0.23
N LYS A 122 9.32 5.64 -0.60
CA LYS A 122 9.55 5.76 -2.04
C LYS A 122 8.32 6.35 -2.72
N ARG A 123 8.51 7.38 -3.52
CA ARG A 123 7.43 8.13 -4.19
C ARG A 123 6.54 7.27 -5.06
N ASP A 124 7.15 6.39 -5.84
CA ASP A 124 6.43 5.54 -6.80
C ASP A 124 5.96 4.20 -6.21
N HIS A 125 6.16 4.00 -4.89
CA HIS A 125 5.70 2.78 -4.24
C HIS A 125 4.19 2.82 -4.00
N PRO A 126 3.45 1.72 -4.29
CA PRO A 126 2.00 1.67 -4.12
C PRO A 126 1.49 2.10 -2.74
N GLU A 127 2.18 1.72 -1.66
CA GLU A 127 1.83 2.12 -0.29
C GLU A 127 1.93 3.64 -0.10
N SER A 128 2.99 4.28 -0.63
CA SER A 128 3.15 5.73 -0.54
C SER A 128 2.07 6.45 -1.35
N ILE A 129 1.73 5.94 -2.53
CA ILE A 129 0.66 6.48 -3.38
C ILE A 129 -0.69 6.38 -2.66
N GLY A 130 -1.03 5.19 -2.13
CA GLY A 130 -2.27 4.97 -1.38
C GLY A 130 -2.37 5.88 -0.14
N THR A 131 -1.28 5.99 0.62
CA THR A 131 -1.22 6.86 1.80
C THR A 131 -1.32 8.34 1.43
N SER A 132 -0.65 8.78 0.36
CA SER A 132 -0.69 10.18 -0.13
C SER A 132 -2.11 10.64 -0.45
N TYR A 133 -2.96 9.76 -0.94
CA TYR A 133 -4.36 10.08 -1.22
C TYR A 133 -5.09 10.64 0.00
N HIS A 134 -4.78 10.14 1.18
CA HIS A 134 -5.37 10.62 2.43
C HIS A 134 -4.75 11.93 2.94
N ILE A 135 -3.68 12.43 2.30
CA ILE A 135 -3.01 13.69 2.65
C ILE A 135 -3.41 14.77 1.64
N LYS A 136 -2.63 14.91 0.59
CA LYS A 136 -2.78 15.90 -0.48
C LYS A 136 -2.68 15.27 -1.88
N GLY A 137 -2.77 13.96 -2.00
CA GLY A 137 -2.57 13.25 -3.26
C GLY A 137 -1.15 13.50 -3.81
N LYS A 138 -1.05 13.95 -5.05
CA LYS A 138 0.23 14.23 -5.74
C LYS A 138 1.06 15.32 -5.08
N ASP A 139 0.43 16.22 -4.33
CA ASP A 139 1.10 17.35 -3.65
C ASP A 139 1.62 16.97 -2.26
N THR A 140 1.52 15.70 -1.87
CA THR A 140 2.09 15.20 -0.62
C THR A 140 3.61 15.26 -0.68
N PHE A 141 4.23 15.84 0.37
CA PHE A 141 5.68 15.89 0.46
C PHE A 141 6.23 14.53 0.88
N ILE A 142 7.04 13.92 -0.01
CA ILE A 142 7.64 12.60 0.21
C ILE A 142 9.15 12.74 0.22
N VAL A 143 9.78 12.17 1.24
CA VAL A 143 11.24 12.09 1.44
C VAL A 143 11.67 10.65 1.26
N GLU A 144 12.63 10.40 0.37
CA GLU A 144 13.06 9.06 0.02
C GLU A 144 14.33 8.62 0.74
N SER A 145 15.15 9.59 1.15
CA SER A 145 16.42 9.37 1.84
C SER A 145 16.46 10.09 3.19
N PRO A 146 17.04 9.48 4.22
CA PRO A 146 17.31 10.20 5.48
C PRO A 146 18.32 11.35 5.31
N ASP A 147 19.06 11.38 4.21
CA ASP A 147 20.01 12.46 3.92
C ASP A 147 19.31 13.74 3.42
N ASP A 148 18.02 13.64 3.07
CA ASP A 148 17.21 14.77 2.58
C ASP A 148 16.55 15.57 3.73
N ALA A 149 17.02 15.45 4.97
CA ALA A 149 16.47 16.17 6.13
C ALA A 149 16.45 17.69 5.90
N SER A 150 17.44 18.26 5.21
CA SER A 150 17.46 19.68 4.84
C SER A 150 16.27 20.10 3.98
N SER A 151 15.83 19.26 3.07
CA SER A 151 14.65 19.53 2.22
C SER A 151 13.34 19.52 3.02
N VAL A 152 13.27 18.70 4.07
CA VAL A 152 12.14 18.69 5.02
C VAL A 152 12.08 20.02 5.78
N ILE A 153 13.21 20.46 6.30
CA ILE A 153 13.32 21.73 7.05
C ILE A 153 12.95 22.90 6.13
N GLU A 154 13.45 22.92 4.91
CA GLU A 154 13.11 23.95 3.91
C GLU A 154 11.60 23.95 3.61
N HIS A 155 11.01 22.79 3.38
CA HIS A 155 9.56 22.64 3.15
C HIS A 155 8.74 23.19 4.31
N ILE A 156 9.10 22.86 5.56
CA ILE A 156 8.43 23.34 6.75
C ILE A 156 8.53 24.86 6.87
N ASN A 157 9.73 25.42 6.75
CA ASN A 157 10.00 26.85 6.92
C ASN A 157 9.33 27.69 5.84
N LYS A 158 9.42 27.26 4.57
CA LYS A 158 8.80 27.94 3.43
C LYS A 158 7.30 28.08 3.57
N ASN A 159 6.64 27.04 4.07
CA ASN A 159 5.18 27.00 4.21
C ASN A 159 4.70 27.43 5.62
N LYS A 160 5.62 27.69 6.55
CA LYS A 160 5.34 28.11 7.94
C LYS A 160 4.39 27.18 8.68
N PHE A 161 4.59 25.85 8.51
CA PHE A 161 3.78 24.85 9.20
C PHE A 161 4.09 24.86 10.71
N GLU A 162 3.06 25.01 11.55
CA GLU A 162 3.17 24.99 13.01
C GLU A 162 3.19 23.55 13.56
N LYS A 163 2.51 22.63 12.87
CA LYS A 163 2.39 21.23 13.27
C LYS A 163 2.81 20.34 12.12
N VAL A 164 3.81 19.53 12.35
CA VAL A 164 4.34 18.59 11.35
C VAL A 164 4.39 17.19 11.93
N ALA A 165 4.05 16.21 11.12
CA ALA A 165 4.20 14.80 11.45
C ALA A 165 4.90 14.09 10.29
N ILE A 166 5.87 13.24 10.61
CA ILE A 166 6.53 12.38 9.62
C ILE A 166 6.08 10.96 9.88
N ILE A 167 5.51 10.34 8.85
CA ILE A 167 5.14 8.93 8.86
C ILE A 167 6.08 8.15 7.94
N SER A 168 6.22 6.86 8.17
CA SER A 168 7.10 6.01 7.37
C SER A 168 6.28 4.99 6.59
N GLN A 169 6.65 4.78 5.31
CA GLN A 169 6.27 3.58 4.59
C GLN A 169 6.72 2.35 5.38
N THR A 170 5.88 1.32 5.48
CA THR A 170 6.09 0.17 6.38
C THR A 170 7.37 -0.63 6.09
N THR A 171 7.92 -0.53 4.89
CA THR A 171 9.13 -1.24 4.45
C THR A 171 10.42 -0.41 4.56
N MET A 172 10.36 0.83 5.03
CA MET A 172 11.55 1.66 5.27
C MET A 172 12.30 1.20 6.54
N SER A 173 13.60 1.48 6.60
CA SER A 173 14.39 1.09 7.76
C SER A 173 14.14 2.00 8.96
N VAL A 174 14.07 1.41 10.14
CA VAL A 174 13.92 2.14 11.41
C VAL A 174 15.09 3.09 11.64
N ASP A 175 16.32 2.69 11.28
CA ASP A 175 17.50 3.52 11.44
C ASP A 175 17.49 4.72 10.49
N GLY A 176 17.02 4.52 9.23
CA GLY A 176 16.82 5.61 8.30
C GLY A 176 15.78 6.62 8.81
N TYR A 177 14.66 6.14 9.35
CA TYR A 177 13.66 7.01 9.96
C TYR A 177 14.23 7.83 11.14
N LYS A 178 14.94 7.16 12.05
CA LYS A 178 15.60 7.84 13.19
C LYS A 178 16.61 8.89 12.74
N LYS A 179 17.39 8.59 11.68
CA LYS A 179 18.35 9.55 11.12
C LYS A 179 17.66 10.77 10.52
N LEU A 180 16.50 10.59 9.90
CA LEU A 180 15.74 11.70 9.31
C LEU A 180 15.19 12.67 10.34
N ILE A 181 14.74 12.16 11.51
CA ILE A 181 14.06 12.97 12.55
C ILE A 181 15.00 13.55 13.62
N ASN A 182 16.27 13.16 13.66
CA ASN A 182 17.30 13.68 14.59
C ASN A 182 18.16 14.73 13.92
#